data_4884a188125e86dddc222647093ae8b8
#
_entry.id   4884a188125e86dddc222647093ae8b8
#
_cell.length_a   1.000
_cell.length_b   1.000
_cell.length_c   1.000
_cell.angle_alpha   90.00
_cell.angle_beta   90.00
_cell.angle_gamma   90.00
#
_symmetry.space_group_name_H-M   'P 1'
#
loop_
_entity.id
_entity.type
_entity.pdbx_description
1 polymer ?
#
loop_
_entity_poly.entity_id
_entity_poly.type
_entity_poly.pdbx_seq_one_letter_code
_entity_poly.pdbx_strand_id
1 'polypeptide(L)'
;PDYSVKRGEKTIYDVTIKHLLTMQAPYKGKGDPWTKVCTSQDWTKASLDFLGGRKGLTNQFDYRTVCLHILTGLLCQATKMTTVDFANSYLFEPIGVSRHHNYHAETAAEHKQFTIGKEPKEPVWFCDPLGVGTAGYGLCLSASDMAKIGELCLNQGRHKGKQIVSAEWIAEMSTPTQPALIQFQQMHYGYLWWILDPKQNVYSAIGNSGNVIYVDSKNKLVIAVTAYFKPTVLDRVDFVETYVKPFVMAGKG
;
A
#
# COMPACT_ATOMS: atom_id res chain seq x y z
N PRO A 1 6.72 -12.76 -19.76
CA PRO A 1 6.15 -11.64 -20.49
C PRO A 1 7.24 -10.84 -21.16
N ASP A 2 6.84 -9.91 -22.02
CA ASP A 2 7.65 -9.10 -22.94
C ASP A 2 8.67 -8.12 -22.32
N TYR A 3 9.23 -8.39 -21.16
CA TYR A 3 10.27 -7.56 -20.58
C TYR A 3 11.64 -8.15 -20.82
N SER A 4 12.50 -7.39 -21.52
CA SER A 4 13.90 -7.77 -21.76
C SER A 4 14.80 -7.11 -20.73
N VAL A 5 15.43 -7.92 -19.90
CA VAL A 5 16.38 -7.46 -18.87
C VAL A 5 17.60 -6.82 -19.55
N LYS A 6 17.99 -5.63 -19.11
CA LYS A 6 19.13 -4.88 -19.68
C LYS A 6 20.43 -5.69 -19.52
N ARG A 7 21.31 -5.61 -20.54
CA ARG A 7 22.60 -6.31 -20.55
C ARG A 7 23.41 -5.97 -19.28
N GLY A 8 23.92 -7.00 -18.63
CA GLY A 8 24.74 -6.87 -17.41
C GLY A 8 23.94 -6.77 -16.12
N GLU A 9 22.61 -6.72 -16.19
CA GLU A 9 21.73 -6.82 -15.02
C GLU A 9 21.54 -8.28 -14.65
N LYS A 10 21.91 -8.65 -13.43
CA LYS A 10 21.77 -10.02 -12.92
C LYS A 10 20.88 -10.10 -11.68
N THR A 11 20.88 -9.06 -10.87
CA THR A 11 20.22 -9.05 -9.57
C THR A 11 18.71 -9.15 -9.65
N ILE A 12 18.09 -8.68 -10.76
CA ILE A 12 16.64 -8.72 -10.96
C ILE A 12 16.07 -10.15 -10.87
N TYR A 13 16.87 -11.17 -11.22
CA TYR A 13 16.44 -12.58 -11.16
C TYR A 13 16.38 -13.14 -9.73
N ASP A 14 17.04 -12.48 -8.79
CA ASP A 14 17.05 -12.86 -7.38
C ASP A 14 15.97 -12.12 -6.57
N VAL A 15 15.32 -11.11 -7.18
CA VAL A 15 14.27 -10.35 -6.51
C VAL A 15 12.99 -11.17 -6.44
N THR A 16 12.48 -11.31 -5.23
CA THR A 16 11.20 -11.98 -4.95
C THR A 16 10.09 -10.97 -4.69
N ILE A 17 8.84 -11.42 -4.75
CA ILE A 17 7.68 -10.62 -4.32
C ILE A 17 7.87 -10.13 -2.87
N LYS A 18 8.44 -10.96 -2.00
CA LYS A 18 8.74 -10.60 -0.61
C LYS A 18 9.65 -9.37 -0.51
N HIS A 19 10.70 -9.29 -1.32
CA HIS A 19 11.57 -8.11 -1.34
C HIS A 19 10.81 -6.82 -1.69
N LEU A 20 9.83 -6.89 -2.60
CA LEU A 20 8.97 -5.74 -2.94
C LEU A 20 8.03 -5.39 -1.78
N LEU A 21 7.35 -6.39 -1.18
CA LEU A 21 6.42 -6.19 -0.07
C LEU A 21 7.09 -5.64 1.18
N THR A 22 8.36 -5.96 1.41
CA THR A 22 9.14 -5.53 2.58
C THR A 22 9.98 -4.28 2.33
N MET A 23 9.88 -3.65 1.16
CA MET A 23 10.71 -2.50 0.77
C MET A 23 12.22 -2.80 0.84
N GLN A 24 12.62 -4.03 0.51
CA GLN A 24 14.01 -4.50 0.53
C GLN A 24 14.52 -4.88 -0.85
N ALA A 25 13.75 -4.60 -1.90
CA ALA A 25 14.20 -4.79 -3.26
C ALA A 25 15.30 -3.78 -3.62
N PRO A 26 16.37 -4.20 -4.31
CA PRO A 26 17.40 -3.29 -4.77
C PRO A 26 16.89 -2.45 -5.94
N TYR A 27 17.21 -1.15 -5.94
CA TYR A 27 16.83 -0.24 -7.01
C TYR A 27 18.03 0.54 -7.54
N LYS A 28 17.98 0.87 -8.83
CA LYS A 28 18.95 1.72 -9.53
C LYS A 28 18.60 3.20 -9.26
N GLY A 29 19.58 3.97 -8.86
CA GLY A 29 19.40 5.39 -8.59
C GLY A 29 18.88 5.70 -7.18
N LYS A 30 18.75 6.98 -6.88
CA LYS A 30 18.24 7.50 -5.60
C LYS A 30 16.82 8.04 -5.78
N GLY A 31 15.97 7.80 -4.78
CA GLY A 31 14.58 8.27 -4.77
C GLY A 31 13.67 7.58 -5.80
N ASP A 32 12.40 7.89 -5.73
CA ASP A 32 11.39 7.33 -6.63
C ASP A 32 11.47 7.95 -8.03
N PRO A 33 11.48 7.15 -9.11
CA PRO A 33 11.55 7.64 -10.49
C PRO A 33 10.17 8.08 -11.03
N TRP A 34 9.44 8.90 -10.29
CA TRP A 34 8.06 9.32 -10.60
C TRP A 34 7.87 9.75 -12.06
N THR A 35 8.66 10.72 -12.52
CA THR A 35 8.50 11.25 -13.87
C THR A 35 8.65 10.17 -14.93
N LYS A 36 9.69 9.33 -14.83
CA LYS A 36 9.95 8.30 -15.84
C LYS A 36 8.89 7.21 -15.87
N VAL A 37 8.36 6.84 -14.71
CA VAL A 37 7.30 5.83 -14.63
C VAL A 37 5.99 6.43 -15.10
N CYS A 38 5.55 7.55 -14.51
CA CYS A 38 4.23 8.11 -14.75
C CYS A 38 4.05 8.77 -16.13
N THR A 39 5.13 8.98 -16.90
CA THR A 39 5.04 9.43 -18.31
C THR A 39 5.21 8.30 -19.32
N SER A 40 5.42 7.07 -18.87
CA SER A 40 5.49 5.90 -19.75
C SER A 40 4.12 5.34 -20.09
N GLN A 41 4.04 4.54 -21.16
CA GLN A 41 2.80 3.84 -21.53
C GLN A 41 2.55 2.59 -20.67
N ASP A 42 3.61 1.97 -20.16
CA ASP A 42 3.57 0.75 -19.33
C ASP A 42 4.37 1.00 -18.05
N TRP A 43 3.66 1.33 -16.99
CA TRP A 43 4.30 1.67 -15.71
C TRP A 43 4.94 0.45 -15.04
N THR A 44 4.44 -0.75 -15.31
CA THR A 44 5.04 -1.98 -14.81
C THR A 44 6.42 -2.18 -15.42
N LYS A 45 6.55 -2.09 -16.75
CA LYS A 45 7.85 -2.20 -17.43
C LYS A 45 8.80 -1.06 -17.06
N ALA A 46 8.29 0.17 -16.99
CA ALA A 46 9.07 1.31 -16.56
C ALA A 46 9.61 1.16 -15.12
N SER A 47 8.82 0.58 -14.22
CA SER A 47 9.26 0.29 -12.84
C SER A 47 10.30 -0.83 -12.80
N LEU A 48 10.16 -1.87 -13.63
CA LEU A 48 11.15 -2.94 -13.77
C LEU A 48 12.52 -2.42 -14.24
N ASP A 49 12.56 -1.35 -15.02
CA ASP A 49 13.80 -0.72 -15.47
C ASP A 49 14.66 -0.19 -14.30
N PHE A 50 14.04 0.11 -13.17
CA PHE A 50 14.72 0.57 -11.95
C PHE A 50 15.01 -0.56 -10.97
N LEU A 51 14.38 -1.73 -11.13
CA LEU A 51 14.63 -2.87 -10.26
C LEU A 51 15.99 -3.50 -10.56
N GLY A 52 16.65 -3.99 -9.51
CA GLY A 52 17.95 -4.65 -9.61
C GLY A 52 19.14 -3.69 -9.58
N GLY A 53 20.24 -4.10 -10.19
CA GLY A 53 21.48 -3.33 -10.24
C GLY A 53 22.71 -4.21 -10.43
N ARG A 54 23.89 -3.62 -10.27
CA ARG A 54 25.17 -4.36 -10.34
C ARG A 54 25.55 -4.97 -8.99
N LYS A 55 24.97 -4.49 -7.90
CA LYS A 55 25.15 -5.01 -6.55
C LYS A 55 24.13 -6.13 -6.33
N GLY A 56 24.50 -7.16 -5.60
CA GLY A 56 23.56 -8.22 -5.18
C GLY A 56 22.46 -7.68 -4.26
N LEU A 57 21.59 -8.58 -3.78
CA LEU A 57 20.58 -8.25 -2.78
C LEU A 57 21.27 -7.76 -1.50
N THR A 58 20.85 -6.60 -1.02
CA THR A 58 21.40 -6.01 0.21
C THR A 58 20.50 -6.24 1.42
N ASN A 59 19.25 -6.59 1.19
CA ASN A 59 18.19 -6.68 2.21
C ASN A 59 18.03 -5.38 3.05
N GLN A 60 18.49 -4.26 2.50
CA GLN A 60 18.34 -2.94 3.14
C GLN A 60 16.98 -2.36 2.78
N PHE A 61 16.36 -1.72 3.76
CA PHE A 61 15.11 -1.01 3.56
C PHE A 61 15.32 0.21 2.66
N ASP A 62 14.62 0.26 1.55
CA ASP A 62 14.59 1.37 0.60
C ASP A 62 13.13 1.63 0.17
N TYR A 63 12.49 2.61 0.80
CA TYR A 63 11.08 2.92 0.58
C TYR A 63 10.86 3.50 -0.82
N ARG A 64 10.17 2.74 -1.69
CA ARG A 64 9.95 3.06 -3.10
C ARG A 64 8.49 2.89 -3.49
N THR A 65 7.74 3.97 -3.43
CA THR A 65 6.29 3.95 -3.66
C THR A 65 5.93 3.64 -5.11
N VAL A 66 6.54 4.31 -6.06
CA VAL A 66 6.17 4.15 -7.48
C VAL A 66 6.56 2.79 -8.03
N CYS A 67 7.64 2.20 -7.55
CA CYS A 67 8.09 0.89 -8.02
C CYS A 67 7.22 -0.27 -7.50
N LEU A 68 6.33 -0.03 -6.54
CA LEU A 68 5.33 -1.02 -6.13
C LEU A 68 4.33 -1.35 -7.25
N HIS A 69 4.26 -0.54 -8.31
CA HIS A 69 3.45 -0.84 -9.48
C HIS A 69 3.81 -2.18 -10.15
N ILE A 70 5.03 -2.68 -9.91
CA ILE A 70 5.43 -4.04 -10.31
C ILE A 70 4.49 -5.09 -9.70
N LEU A 71 4.06 -4.94 -8.44
CA LEU A 71 3.20 -5.91 -7.75
C LEU A 71 1.81 -6.01 -8.42
N THR A 72 1.21 -4.87 -8.75
CA THR A 72 -0.09 -4.86 -9.44
C THR A 72 0.01 -5.35 -10.87
N GLY A 73 1.11 -5.05 -11.56
CA GLY A 73 1.40 -5.63 -12.88
C GLY A 73 1.54 -7.16 -12.85
N LEU A 74 2.23 -7.69 -11.84
CA LEU A 74 2.35 -9.14 -11.63
C LEU A 74 0.97 -9.77 -11.30
N LEU A 75 0.17 -9.11 -10.48
CA LEU A 75 -1.20 -9.55 -10.17
C LEU A 75 -2.05 -9.66 -11.45
N CYS A 76 -2.11 -8.58 -12.23
CA CYS A 76 -2.87 -8.56 -13.47
C CYS A 76 -2.43 -9.66 -14.44
N GLN A 77 -1.14 -9.90 -14.53
CA GLN A 77 -0.61 -10.95 -15.39
C GLN A 77 -0.96 -12.36 -14.90
N ALA A 78 -0.86 -12.60 -13.61
CA ALA A 78 -1.14 -13.91 -13.03
C ALA A 78 -2.63 -14.26 -13.08
N THR A 79 -3.49 -13.27 -12.85
CA THR A 79 -4.95 -13.48 -12.73
C THR A 79 -5.70 -13.24 -14.03
N LYS A 80 -5.12 -12.54 -15.01
CA LYS A 80 -5.76 -12.03 -16.22
C LYS A 80 -6.92 -11.08 -15.92
N MET A 81 -6.92 -10.45 -14.76
CA MET A 81 -7.88 -9.45 -14.32
C MET A 81 -7.19 -8.11 -14.17
N THR A 82 -7.93 -7.01 -14.28
CA THR A 82 -7.43 -5.72 -13.84
C THR A 82 -7.28 -5.71 -12.31
N THR A 83 -6.43 -4.83 -11.78
CA THR A 83 -6.26 -4.71 -10.32
C THR A 83 -7.59 -4.42 -9.63
N VAL A 84 -8.40 -3.52 -10.21
CA VAL A 84 -9.69 -3.12 -9.63
C VAL A 84 -10.72 -4.24 -9.70
N ASP A 85 -10.79 -5.00 -10.79
CA ASP A 85 -11.74 -6.12 -10.91
C ASP A 85 -11.38 -7.24 -9.93
N PHE A 86 -10.08 -7.53 -9.80
CA PHE A 86 -9.62 -8.49 -8.79
C PHE A 86 -10.00 -8.04 -7.39
N ALA A 87 -9.70 -6.79 -7.04
CA ALA A 87 -10.03 -6.26 -5.72
C ALA A 87 -11.54 -6.23 -5.46
N ASN A 88 -12.35 -5.80 -6.43
CA ASN A 88 -13.81 -5.84 -6.31
C ASN A 88 -14.31 -7.26 -6.00
N SER A 89 -13.87 -8.24 -6.79
CA SER A 89 -14.40 -9.60 -6.71
C SER A 89 -13.95 -10.36 -5.46
N TYR A 90 -12.69 -10.19 -5.06
CA TYR A 90 -12.09 -11.03 -4.02
C TYR A 90 -11.92 -10.34 -2.67
N LEU A 91 -12.02 -8.99 -2.62
CA LEU A 91 -11.84 -8.24 -1.39
C LEU A 91 -13.03 -7.30 -1.12
N PHE A 92 -13.32 -6.36 -2.00
CA PHE A 92 -14.23 -5.25 -1.71
C PHE A 92 -15.67 -5.70 -1.55
N GLU A 93 -16.27 -6.34 -2.56
CA GLU A 93 -17.64 -6.84 -2.50
C GLU A 93 -17.84 -7.83 -1.35
N PRO A 94 -16.94 -8.83 -1.12
CA PRO A 94 -17.07 -9.76 0.01
C PRO A 94 -17.14 -9.10 1.39
N ILE A 95 -16.53 -7.93 1.59
CA ILE A 95 -16.55 -7.23 2.88
C ILE A 95 -17.45 -5.99 2.88
N GLY A 96 -18.21 -5.78 1.81
CA GLY A 96 -19.16 -4.67 1.68
C GLY A 96 -18.49 -3.29 1.48
N VAL A 97 -17.30 -3.25 0.92
CA VAL A 97 -16.66 -2.03 0.41
C VAL A 97 -17.30 -1.70 -0.94
N SER A 98 -17.46 -0.41 -1.22
CA SER A 98 -18.04 0.06 -2.48
C SER A 98 -17.27 -0.44 -3.69
N ARG A 99 -17.98 -0.80 -4.76
CA ARG A 99 -17.36 -1.20 -6.01
C ARG A 99 -16.58 -0.03 -6.62
N HIS A 100 -15.34 -0.27 -7.01
CA HIS A 100 -14.44 0.71 -7.61
C HIS A 100 -14.35 0.55 -9.12
N HIS A 101 -13.94 1.64 -9.78
CA HIS A 101 -13.67 1.69 -11.22
C HIS A 101 -12.24 2.17 -11.47
N ASN A 102 -11.67 1.79 -12.60
CA ASN A 102 -10.41 2.36 -13.05
C ASN A 102 -10.59 3.86 -13.38
N TYR A 103 -9.62 4.65 -12.98
CA TYR A 103 -9.49 6.05 -13.37
C TYR A 103 -8.09 6.27 -13.97
N HIS A 104 -8.03 6.82 -15.15
CA HIS A 104 -6.79 7.22 -15.80
C HIS A 104 -6.81 8.72 -16.08
N ALA A 105 -5.67 9.38 -15.89
CA ALA A 105 -5.48 10.79 -16.24
C ALA A 105 -4.79 10.89 -17.60
N GLU A 106 -5.42 11.59 -18.55
CA GLU A 106 -4.88 11.80 -19.89
C GLU A 106 -3.73 12.81 -19.91
N THR A 107 -3.71 13.72 -18.93
CA THR A 107 -2.72 14.80 -18.83
C THR A 107 -2.02 14.85 -17.46
N ALA A 108 -0.83 15.42 -17.45
CA ALA A 108 -0.11 15.68 -16.18
C ALA A 108 -0.90 16.63 -15.26
N ALA A 109 -1.71 17.52 -15.80
CA ALA A 109 -2.56 18.42 -15.02
C ALA A 109 -3.69 17.64 -14.31
N GLU A 110 -4.36 16.73 -15.00
CA GLU A 110 -5.37 15.84 -14.42
C GLU A 110 -4.76 14.92 -13.37
N HIS A 111 -3.59 14.33 -13.65
CA HIS A 111 -2.88 13.50 -12.67
C HIS A 111 -2.56 14.30 -11.40
N LYS A 112 -2.05 15.52 -11.55
CA LYS A 112 -1.81 16.41 -10.41
C LYS A 112 -3.11 16.73 -9.67
N GLN A 113 -4.18 17.09 -10.39
CA GLN A 113 -5.48 17.38 -9.80
C GLN A 113 -6.03 16.17 -9.04
N PHE A 114 -5.92 14.97 -9.59
CA PHE A 114 -6.29 13.74 -8.92
C PHE A 114 -5.51 13.54 -7.60
N THR A 115 -4.19 13.75 -7.63
CA THR A 115 -3.31 13.47 -6.49
C THR A 115 -3.51 14.47 -5.34
N ILE A 116 -3.67 15.77 -5.66
CA ILE A 116 -3.74 16.86 -4.67
C ILE A 116 -5.10 17.53 -4.57
N GLY A 117 -6.09 17.10 -5.36
CA GLY A 117 -7.44 17.66 -5.36
C GLY A 117 -8.14 17.49 -4.02
N LYS A 118 -8.99 18.48 -3.69
CA LYS A 118 -9.73 18.53 -2.43
C LYS A 118 -11.14 17.96 -2.54
N GLU A 119 -11.62 17.81 -3.75
CA GLU A 119 -12.97 17.31 -4.00
C GLU A 119 -13.09 15.84 -3.59
N PRO A 120 -14.21 15.42 -3.01
CA PRO A 120 -14.53 14.02 -2.80
C PRO A 120 -14.47 13.30 -4.15
N LYS A 121 -13.79 12.17 -4.18
CA LYS A 121 -13.66 11.37 -5.39
C LYS A 121 -14.65 10.21 -5.34
N GLU A 122 -15.17 9.85 -6.50
CA GLU A 122 -15.93 8.62 -6.64
C GLU A 122 -15.06 7.41 -6.24
N PRO A 123 -15.66 6.25 -5.97
CA PRO A 123 -14.91 5.04 -5.67
C PRO A 123 -14.12 4.57 -6.90
N VAL A 124 -12.96 5.16 -7.09
CA VAL A 124 -12.04 4.89 -8.22
C VAL A 124 -10.69 4.43 -7.72
N TRP A 125 -9.98 3.72 -8.59
CA TRP A 125 -8.58 3.38 -8.41
C TRP A 125 -7.79 3.92 -9.59
N PHE A 126 -6.81 4.77 -9.32
CA PHE A 126 -5.94 5.33 -10.35
C PHE A 126 -5.15 4.21 -11.03
N CYS A 127 -5.13 4.21 -12.36
CA CYS A 127 -4.42 3.21 -13.15
C CYS A 127 -3.48 3.86 -14.17
N ASP A 128 -2.54 3.07 -14.66
CA ASP A 128 -1.70 3.44 -15.80
C ASP A 128 -2.48 3.40 -17.12
N PRO A 129 -1.89 3.82 -18.26
CA PRO A 129 -2.53 3.77 -19.56
C PRO A 129 -3.01 2.38 -20.01
N LEU A 130 -2.47 1.31 -19.43
CA LEU A 130 -2.87 -0.07 -19.70
C LEU A 130 -3.97 -0.59 -18.76
N GLY A 131 -4.48 0.25 -17.85
CA GLY A 131 -5.51 -0.12 -16.90
C GLY A 131 -5.00 -0.90 -15.67
N VAL A 132 -3.68 -0.94 -15.45
CA VAL A 132 -3.09 -1.53 -14.25
C VAL A 132 -3.18 -0.54 -13.10
N GLY A 133 -3.91 -0.88 -12.03
CA GLY A 133 -4.07 -0.02 -10.86
C GLY A 133 -2.76 0.22 -10.13
N THR A 134 -2.55 1.44 -9.64
CA THR A 134 -1.34 1.80 -8.89
C THR A 134 -1.31 1.13 -7.52
N ALA A 135 -0.16 0.59 -7.11
CA ALA A 135 -0.03 -0.04 -5.80
C ALA A 135 0.38 0.94 -4.68
N GLY A 136 1.00 2.06 -5.03
CA GLY A 136 1.56 3.00 -4.07
C GLY A 136 0.65 4.17 -3.71
N TYR A 137 -0.42 4.43 -4.48
CA TYR A 137 -1.34 5.56 -4.28
C TYR A 137 -2.61 5.37 -5.12
N GLY A 138 -3.55 6.31 -5.04
CA GLY A 138 -4.63 6.44 -6.01
C GLY A 138 -5.86 5.57 -5.78
N LEU A 139 -5.91 4.74 -4.75
CA LEU A 139 -7.14 4.07 -4.31
C LEU A 139 -7.95 5.04 -3.45
N CYS A 140 -9.15 5.41 -3.91
CA CYS A 140 -10.04 6.33 -3.22
C CYS A 140 -11.05 5.56 -2.37
N LEU A 141 -10.85 5.56 -1.06
CA LEU A 141 -11.72 4.90 -0.09
C LEU A 141 -12.36 5.91 0.85
N SER A 142 -13.61 5.68 1.23
CA SER A 142 -14.22 6.35 2.37
C SER A 142 -13.60 5.89 3.69
N ALA A 143 -13.69 6.70 4.75
CA ALA A 143 -13.26 6.26 6.09
C ALA A 143 -13.98 4.98 6.54
N SER A 144 -15.27 4.85 6.20
CA SER A 144 -16.04 3.63 6.47
C SER A 144 -15.48 2.41 5.74
N ASP A 145 -15.09 2.54 4.46
CA ASP A 145 -14.52 1.43 3.71
C ASP A 145 -13.11 1.07 4.19
N MET A 146 -12.32 2.07 4.57
CA MET A 146 -11.03 1.84 5.24
C MET A 146 -11.19 1.09 6.57
N ALA A 147 -12.23 1.44 7.36
CA ALA A 147 -12.54 0.74 8.60
C ALA A 147 -12.91 -0.73 8.37
N LYS A 148 -13.66 -1.07 7.31
CA LYS A 148 -13.98 -2.47 6.95
C LYS A 148 -12.72 -3.27 6.61
N ILE A 149 -11.74 -2.65 5.92
CA ILE A 149 -10.44 -3.29 5.67
C ILE A 149 -9.69 -3.54 6.98
N GLY A 150 -9.66 -2.54 7.87
CA GLY A 150 -9.06 -2.69 9.19
C GLY A 150 -9.76 -3.76 10.04
N GLU A 151 -11.09 -3.83 9.99
CA GLU A 151 -11.88 -4.86 10.67
C GLU A 151 -11.57 -6.26 10.13
N LEU A 152 -11.44 -6.41 8.82
CA LEU A 152 -11.00 -7.66 8.21
C LEU A 152 -9.63 -8.10 8.76
N CYS A 153 -8.69 -7.17 8.85
CA CYS A 153 -7.37 -7.44 9.41
C CYS A 153 -7.45 -7.81 10.91
N LEU A 154 -8.22 -7.05 11.70
CA LEU A 154 -8.43 -7.32 13.13
C LEU A 154 -9.04 -8.70 13.36
N ASN A 155 -9.96 -9.13 12.51
CA ASN A 155 -10.63 -10.42 12.55
C ASN A 155 -9.86 -11.52 11.80
N GLN A 156 -8.54 -11.36 11.63
CA GLN A 156 -7.67 -12.36 10.99
C GLN A 156 -8.17 -12.82 9.61
N GLY A 157 -8.61 -11.86 8.81
CA GLY A 157 -9.08 -12.10 7.45
C GLY A 157 -10.50 -12.67 7.34
N ARG A 158 -11.28 -12.70 8.43
CA ARG A 158 -12.67 -13.19 8.43
C ARG A 158 -13.67 -12.04 8.40
N HIS A 159 -14.71 -12.20 7.58
CA HIS A 159 -15.86 -11.31 7.56
C HIS A 159 -17.16 -12.11 7.55
N LYS A 160 -18.08 -11.85 8.48
CA LYS A 160 -19.37 -12.54 8.62
C LYS A 160 -19.26 -14.09 8.55
N GLY A 161 -18.26 -14.63 9.26
CA GLY A 161 -18.01 -16.08 9.34
C GLY A 161 -17.22 -16.66 8.15
N LYS A 162 -17.03 -15.93 7.06
CA LYS A 162 -16.30 -16.38 5.87
C LYS A 162 -14.83 -15.92 5.92
N GLN A 163 -13.90 -16.81 5.58
CA GLN A 163 -12.49 -16.45 5.41
C GLN A 163 -12.31 -15.79 4.03
N ILE A 164 -11.89 -14.52 4.01
CA ILE A 164 -11.65 -13.72 2.80
C ILE A 164 -10.15 -13.70 2.49
N VAL A 165 -9.33 -13.48 3.51
CA VAL A 165 -7.86 -13.56 3.44
C VAL A 165 -7.41 -14.56 4.50
N SER A 166 -6.41 -15.39 4.22
CA SER A 166 -5.98 -16.39 5.19
C SER A 166 -5.45 -15.76 6.48
N ALA A 167 -5.66 -16.40 7.62
CA ALA A 167 -5.18 -15.90 8.92
C ALA A 167 -3.65 -15.86 8.96
N GLU A 168 -3.00 -16.82 8.33
CA GLU A 168 -1.55 -16.90 8.19
C GLU A 168 -1.00 -15.68 7.44
N TRP A 169 -1.68 -15.26 6.35
CA TRP A 169 -1.27 -14.07 5.61
C TRP A 169 -1.41 -12.79 6.45
N ILE A 170 -2.52 -12.64 7.19
CA ILE A 170 -2.70 -11.50 8.10
C ILE A 170 -1.60 -11.47 9.17
N ALA A 171 -1.26 -12.61 9.75
CA ALA A 171 -0.19 -12.71 10.73
C ALA A 171 1.18 -12.36 10.11
N GLU A 172 1.47 -12.89 8.91
CA GLU A 172 2.74 -12.65 8.23
C GLU A 172 2.91 -11.17 7.82
N MET A 173 1.86 -10.56 7.25
CA MET A 173 1.92 -9.16 6.82
C MET A 173 2.09 -8.17 7.97
N SER A 174 1.61 -8.51 9.17
CA SER A 174 1.70 -7.68 10.37
C SER A 174 2.89 -8.04 11.28
N THR A 175 3.81 -8.87 10.81
CA THR A 175 5.04 -9.25 11.52
C THR A 175 6.21 -8.41 11.03
N PRO A 176 7.06 -7.86 11.93
CA PRO A 176 8.27 -7.15 11.53
C PRO A 176 9.21 -8.00 10.68
N THR A 177 9.64 -7.48 9.54
CA THR A 177 10.58 -8.15 8.65
C THR A 177 12.01 -7.61 8.78
N GLN A 178 12.20 -6.59 9.62
CA GLN A 178 13.46 -5.91 9.85
C GLN A 178 13.45 -5.17 11.20
N PRO A 179 14.63 -4.74 11.72
CA PRO A 179 14.72 -3.93 12.92
C PRO A 179 13.95 -2.62 12.83
N ALA A 180 13.71 -1.98 13.96
CA ALA A 180 13.06 -0.67 14.01
C ALA A 180 13.82 0.36 13.16
N LEU A 181 13.08 1.12 12.38
CA LEU A 181 13.60 2.11 11.45
C LEU A 181 13.71 3.49 12.14
N ILE A 182 14.91 3.89 12.49
CA ILE A 182 15.19 5.15 13.22
C ILE A 182 14.61 6.36 12.47
N GLN A 183 14.81 6.42 11.15
CA GLN A 183 14.31 7.50 10.28
C GLN A 183 12.78 7.54 10.15
N PHE A 184 12.09 6.51 10.65
CA PHE A 184 10.63 6.39 10.66
C PHE A 184 10.13 6.17 12.10
N GLN A 185 10.59 6.98 13.04
CA GLN A 185 10.12 7.02 14.43
C GLN A 185 10.15 5.66 15.14
N GLN A 186 11.18 4.86 14.89
CA GLN A 186 11.34 3.53 15.47
C GLN A 186 10.26 2.52 15.06
N MET A 187 9.42 2.83 14.06
CA MET A 187 8.47 1.85 13.52
C MET A 187 9.20 0.71 12.82
N HIS A 188 8.60 -0.47 12.85
CA HIS A 188 9.01 -1.59 12.01
C HIS A 188 8.16 -1.64 10.73
N TYR A 189 8.53 -2.52 9.81
CA TYR A 189 7.80 -2.71 8.56
C TYR A 189 7.52 -4.19 8.32
N GLY A 190 6.28 -4.50 7.95
CA GLY A 190 5.83 -5.82 7.52
C GLY A 190 5.65 -5.87 6.00
N TYR A 191 4.58 -6.50 5.52
CA TYR A 191 4.24 -6.50 4.09
C TYR A 191 3.38 -5.27 3.77
N LEU A 192 4.02 -4.16 3.42
CA LEU A 192 3.41 -2.86 3.13
C LEU A 192 2.61 -2.24 4.30
N TRP A 193 2.79 -2.77 5.52
CA TRP A 193 2.21 -2.25 6.74
C TRP A 193 3.30 -1.77 7.70
N TRP A 194 3.06 -0.65 8.34
CA TRP A 194 3.88 -0.14 9.43
C TRP A 194 3.52 -0.85 10.72
N ILE A 195 4.49 -1.42 11.40
CA ILE A 195 4.29 -2.11 12.67
C ILE A 195 4.71 -1.14 13.79
N LEU A 196 3.73 -0.71 14.56
CA LEU A 196 3.88 0.32 15.60
C LEU A 196 4.31 -0.29 16.94
N ASP A 197 3.66 -1.37 17.33
CA ASP A 197 4.02 -2.16 18.53
C ASP A 197 3.91 -3.66 18.22
N PRO A 198 5.04 -4.33 17.96
CA PRO A 198 5.04 -5.77 17.68
C PRO A 198 4.53 -6.63 18.84
N LYS A 199 4.74 -6.19 20.10
CA LYS A 199 4.34 -6.97 21.29
C LYS A 199 2.84 -6.97 21.51
N GLN A 200 2.18 -5.89 21.14
CA GLN A 200 0.73 -5.73 21.26
C GLN A 200 -0.01 -6.01 19.96
N ASN A 201 0.73 -6.31 18.89
CA ASN A 201 0.23 -6.46 17.53
C ASN A 201 -0.59 -5.23 17.09
N VAL A 202 0.07 -4.05 17.18
CA VAL A 202 -0.45 -2.77 16.68
C VAL A 202 0.25 -2.42 15.39
N TYR A 203 -0.52 -2.23 14.33
CA TYR A 203 0.01 -1.93 13.00
C TYR A 203 -0.92 -1.00 12.22
N SER A 204 -0.38 -0.37 11.19
CA SER A 204 -1.12 0.65 10.43
C SER A 204 -0.72 0.69 8.95
N ALA A 205 -1.70 0.89 8.09
CA ALA A 205 -1.47 1.43 6.75
C ALA A 205 -1.47 2.96 6.87
N ILE A 206 -0.39 3.59 6.41
CA ILE A 206 -0.19 5.04 6.54
C ILE A 206 0.03 5.63 5.15
N GLY A 207 -0.87 6.49 4.74
CA GLY A 207 -0.76 7.27 3.50
C GLY A 207 -0.29 8.70 3.76
N ASN A 208 0.23 9.35 2.73
CA ASN A 208 0.57 10.78 2.81
C ASN A 208 -0.65 11.60 3.24
N SER A 209 -0.38 12.67 3.99
CA SER A 209 -1.39 13.67 4.38
C SER A 209 -2.41 13.24 5.41
N GLY A 210 -2.25 12.10 6.06
CA GLY A 210 -3.07 11.73 7.20
C GLY A 210 -4.09 10.62 6.94
N ASN A 211 -4.00 9.93 5.81
CA ASN A 211 -4.79 8.71 5.60
C ASN A 211 -4.23 7.59 6.48
N VAL A 212 -5.07 6.97 7.30
CA VAL A 212 -4.65 5.93 8.25
C VAL A 212 -5.70 4.83 8.33
N ILE A 213 -5.24 3.58 8.28
CA ILE A 213 -5.97 2.43 8.83
C ILE A 213 -5.11 1.92 9.99
N TYR A 214 -5.58 2.13 11.20
CA TYR A 214 -4.91 1.72 12.43
C TYR A 214 -5.60 0.49 13.01
N VAL A 215 -4.84 -0.56 13.30
CA VAL A 215 -5.35 -1.82 13.85
C VAL A 215 -4.63 -2.11 15.17
N ASP A 216 -5.38 -2.21 16.25
CA ASP A 216 -4.89 -2.56 17.59
C ASP A 216 -5.54 -3.88 18.02
N SER A 217 -4.81 -4.96 17.82
CA SER A 217 -5.33 -6.32 18.09
C SER A 217 -5.59 -6.55 19.57
N LYS A 218 -4.76 -5.99 20.46
CA LYS A 218 -4.91 -6.12 21.91
C LYS A 218 -6.20 -5.49 22.41
N ASN A 219 -6.50 -4.27 21.95
CA ASN A 219 -7.68 -3.51 22.40
C ASN A 219 -8.91 -3.76 21.54
N LYS A 220 -8.81 -4.65 20.52
CA LYS A 220 -9.88 -4.92 19.56
C LYS A 220 -10.42 -3.62 18.95
N LEU A 221 -9.52 -2.80 18.42
CA LEU A 221 -9.82 -1.46 17.95
C LEU A 221 -9.33 -1.26 16.52
N VAL A 222 -10.18 -0.65 15.70
CA VAL A 222 -9.81 -0.12 14.39
C VAL A 222 -10.14 1.36 14.35
N ILE A 223 -9.19 2.16 13.87
CA ILE A 223 -9.39 3.58 13.60
C ILE A 223 -9.05 3.84 12.14
N ALA A 224 -9.98 4.46 11.41
CA ALA A 224 -9.76 4.87 10.03
C ALA A 224 -9.89 6.39 9.92
N VAL A 225 -8.90 7.01 9.31
CA VAL A 225 -8.86 8.46 9.06
C VAL A 225 -8.62 8.71 7.60
N THR A 226 -9.44 9.54 6.97
CA THR A 226 -9.22 10.06 5.61
C THR A 226 -8.86 11.53 5.68
N ALA A 227 -7.94 11.97 4.85
CA ALA A 227 -7.51 13.35 4.80
C ALA A 227 -7.14 13.79 3.38
N TYR A 228 -7.21 15.10 3.16
CA TYR A 228 -6.70 15.69 1.93
C TYR A 228 -5.18 15.81 1.95
N PHE A 229 -4.58 15.78 0.77
CA PHE A 229 -3.14 15.96 0.65
C PHE A 229 -2.69 17.35 1.13
N LYS A 230 -1.88 17.37 2.19
CA LYS A 230 -1.18 18.57 2.70
C LYS A 230 0.27 18.19 3.00
N PRO A 231 1.26 18.84 2.37
CA PRO A 231 2.68 18.53 2.57
C PRO A 231 3.18 18.70 4.01
N THR A 232 2.52 19.53 4.81
CA THR A 232 2.90 19.90 6.18
C THR A 232 2.02 19.27 7.26
N VAL A 233 1.49 18.10 7.00
CA VAL A 233 0.64 17.41 7.99
C VAL A 233 1.47 16.86 9.15
N LEU A 234 0.98 17.07 10.37
CA LEU A 234 1.51 16.48 11.59
C LEU A 234 1.49 14.95 11.54
N ASP A 235 2.27 14.34 12.42
CA ASP A 235 2.35 12.90 12.57
C ASP A 235 0.95 12.29 12.83
N ARG A 236 0.55 11.38 11.96
CA ARG A 236 -0.79 10.77 11.98
C ARG A 236 -0.92 9.71 13.05
N VAL A 237 0.17 9.00 13.34
CA VAL A 237 0.22 7.99 14.39
C VAL A 237 0.13 8.67 15.73
N ASP A 238 0.91 9.73 15.94
CA ASP A 238 0.84 10.55 17.15
C ASP A 238 -0.56 11.12 17.37
N PHE A 239 -1.20 11.65 16.33
CA PHE A 239 -2.60 12.10 16.40
C PHE A 239 -3.56 10.99 16.85
N VAL A 240 -3.45 9.80 16.27
CA VAL A 240 -4.32 8.66 16.61
C VAL A 240 -4.05 8.20 18.05
N GLU A 241 -2.80 8.03 18.45
CA GLU A 241 -2.43 7.52 19.77
C GLU A 241 -2.71 8.53 20.88
N THR A 242 -2.51 9.82 20.62
CA THR A 242 -2.63 10.87 21.64
C THR A 242 -4.07 11.34 21.84
N TYR A 243 -4.85 11.45 20.76
CA TYR A 243 -6.16 12.10 20.83
C TYR A 243 -7.32 11.14 20.54
N VAL A 244 -7.21 10.28 19.52
CA VAL A 244 -8.36 9.47 19.08
C VAL A 244 -8.52 8.21 19.94
N LYS A 245 -7.46 7.44 20.09
CA LYS A 245 -7.49 6.18 20.85
C LYS A 245 -7.91 6.35 22.32
N PRO A 246 -7.35 7.31 23.09
CA PRO A 246 -7.79 7.53 24.47
C PRO A 246 -9.27 7.91 24.58
N PHE A 247 -9.76 8.76 23.68
CA PHE A 247 -11.17 9.14 23.64
C PHE A 247 -12.09 7.94 23.41
N VAL A 248 -11.76 7.08 22.43
CA VAL A 248 -12.53 5.87 22.13
C VAL A 248 -12.47 4.86 23.26
N MET A 249 -11.30 4.72 23.91
CA MET A 249 -11.13 3.78 25.03
C MET A 249 -11.87 4.22 26.29
N ALA A 250 -11.94 5.53 26.56
CA ALA A 250 -12.72 6.06 27.67
C ALA A 250 -14.23 5.81 27.54
N GLY A 251 -14.75 5.76 26.32
CA GLY A 251 -16.17 5.47 26.06
C GLY A 251 -16.56 3.98 26.11
N LYS A 252 -15.59 3.09 26.37
CA LYS A 252 -15.81 1.63 26.52
C LYS A 252 -15.97 1.18 27.99
N GLY A 253 -15.94 2.11 28.96
CA GLY A 253 -16.07 1.86 30.39
C GLY A 253 -17.50 1.92 30.93
#